data_8a420a76027b43eafe1dba1129f4b428
#
_entry.id   8a420a76027b43eafe1dba1129f4b428
#
_cell.length_a   1.000
_cell.length_b   1.000
_cell.length_c   1.000
_cell.angle_alpha   90.00
_cell.angle_beta   90.00
_cell.angle_gamma   90.00
#
_symmetry.space_group_name_H-M   'P 1'
#
loop_
_entity.id
_entity.type
_entity.pdbx_description
1 polymer ?
#
loop_
_entity_poly.entity_id
_entity_poly.type
_entity_poly.pdbx_seq_one_letter_code
_entity_poly.pdbx_strand_id
1 'polypeptide(L)'
;MTLTNRPKKLGGRVTTSRTARKASWYPNNLQLISDKALENANDLLTYLKWNEEHGITLFRVGSELFPWHDHYKLHDLPDYDTISEKLFECGEYAREHGHRLTTHPGPFHVLGSPRDEVVEKSLIGLERHSEMFDLMGYTPSFENKINIHVAGAYGDREATARRWIKNWHRLSESCKSRLVLENDDKASMYSVRHLYELIHKYIDNPITFDYRHHTFCTGDLSEQEAFFMARETWDMHGVTQCTHYSESRRQEKKLLIEKMFDHHNISLDTIHEWPTFEKEYKNFCKIKEQAHADYVLNTPNTYGVDSLDVVVEAKAKELAILPILEKQKELLIL
;
A
#
# COMPACT_ATOMS: atom_id res chain seq x y z
N MET A 1 -1.13 -9.20 2.19
CA MET A 1 -0.84 -9.65 0.80
C MET A 1 -0.94 -11.17 0.77
N THR A 2 -1.09 -11.85 -0.37
CA THR A 2 -1.06 -13.33 -0.47
C THR A 2 0.10 -13.70 -1.36
N LEU A 3 0.96 -14.64 -0.95
CA LEU A 3 1.98 -15.21 -1.83
C LEU A 3 1.29 -15.98 -2.96
N THR A 4 1.65 -15.68 -4.21
CA THR A 4 1.12 -16.35 -5.40
C THR A 4 2.01 -17.52 -5.80
N ASN A 5 3.33 -17.40 -5.58
CA ASN A 5 4.29 -18.48 -5.80
C ASN A 5 4.61 -19.17 -4.46
N ARG A 6 3.79 -20.14 -4.06
CA ARG A 6 4.00 -20.85 -2.79
C ARG A 6 5.13 -21.85 -2.88
N PRO A 7 6.06 -21.84 -1.91
CA PRO A 7 6.88 -23.03 -1.67
C PRO A 7 5.96 -24.23 -1.39
N LYS A 8 6.11 -25.33 -2.10
CA LYS A 8 5.30 -26.55 -1.93
C LYS A 8 5.28 -27.10 -0.47
N LYS A 9 6.25 -26.68 0.35
CA LYS A 9 6.40 -27.07 1.75
C LYS A 9 5.47 -26.32 2.73
N LEU A 10 4.88 -25.17 2.37
CA LEU A 10 4.13 -24.35 3.32
C LEU A 10 2.67 -24.79 3.54
N GLY A 11 2.14 -25.71 2.73
CA GLY A 11 0.77 -26.18 2.85
C GLY A 11 -0.26 -25.04 3.06
N GLY A 12 -1.37 -25.04 2.38
CA GLY A 12 -2.38 -24.01 2.60
C GLY A 12 -2.04 -22.61 2.06
N ARG A 13 -2.90 -21.62 2.32
CA ARG A 13 -2.80 -20.23 1.88
C ARG A 13 -2.05 -19.39 2.93
N VAL A 14 -0.91 -18.82 2.57
CA VAL A 14 -0.19 -17.83 3.38
C VAL A 14 -0.78 -16.45 3.09
N THR A 15 -1.21 -15.69 4.12
CA THR A 15 -1.76 -14.34 3.97
C THR A 15 -1.87 -13.62 5.30
N THR A 16 -1.54 -12.33 5.33
CA THR A 16 -1.74 -11.44 6.49
C THR A 16 -3.12 -10.75 6.48
N SER A 17 -4.09 -11.28 5.73
CA SER A 17 -5.39 -10.63 5.51
C SER A 17 -6.56 -11.61 5.70
N ARG A 18 -6.41 -12.60 6.59
CA ARG A 18 -7.56 -13.42 6.96
C ARG A 18 -8.55 -12.58 7.74
N THR A 19 -9.82 -12.76 7.42
CA THR A 19 -10.92 -12.06 8.09
C THR A 19 -12.15 -12.97 8.22
N ALA A 20 -13.19 -12.47 8.84
CA ALA A 20 -14.50 -13.13 8.96
C ALA A 20 -15.61 -12.16 8.60
N ARG A 21 -16.79 -12.67 8.27
CA ARG A 21 -17.99 -11.83 8.07
C ARG A 21 -18.37 -11.20 9.41
N LYS A 22 -18.72 -9.91 9.45
CA LYS A 22 -19.09 -9.20 10.68
C LYS A 22 -20.17 -9.94 11.48
N ALA A 23 -21.20 -10.44 10.81
CA ALA A 23 -22.28 -11.19 11.45
C ALA A 23 -21.85 -12.51 12.11
N SER A 24 -20.65 -13.02 11.80
CA SER A 24 -20.15 -14.29 12.38
C SER A 24 -19.44 -14.09 13.71
N TRP A 25 -19.05 -12.85 14.06
CA TRP A 25 -18.28 -12.59 15.29
C TRP A 25 -18.87 -11.47 16.16
N TYR A 26 -19.51 -10.47 15.55
CA TYR A 26 -20.01 -9.30 16.28
C TYR A 26 -21.43 -9.54 16.82
N PRO A 27 -21.74 -9.16 18.09
CA PRO A 27 -20.79 -8.58 19.06
C PRO A 27 -20.10 -9.62 19.96
N ASN A 28 -20.42 -10.91 19.90
CA ASN A 28 -20.21 -11.87 20.98
C ASN A 28 -19.16 -12.97 20.71
N ASN A 29 -18.48 -12.96 19.55
CA ASN A 29 -17.47 -13.99 19.22
C ASN A 29 -16.11 -13.38 18.85
N LEU A 30 -15.51 -12.69 19.80
CA LEU A 30 -14.19 -12.06 19.59
C LEU A 30 -13.08 -13.09 19.40
N GLN A 31 -13.26 -14.33 19.89
CA GLN A 31 -12.33 -15.45 19.68
C GLN A 31 -12.10 -15.71 18.19
N LEU A 32 -13.15 -15.70 17.36
CA LEU A 32 -13.00 -15.91 15.91
C LEU A 32 -12.08 -14.87 15.25
N ILE A 33 -12.10 -13.64 15.72
CA ILE A 33 -11.24 -12.56 15.23
C ILE A 33 -9.81 -12.71 15.78
N SER A 34 -9.70 -13.10 17.05
CA SER A 34 -8.42 -13.40 17.72
C SER A 34 -7.68 -14.51 16.98
N ASP A 35 -8.35 -15.63 16.66
CA ASP A 35 -7.78 -16.74 15.87
C ASP A 35 -7.25 -16.24 14.52
N LYS A 36 -8.01 -15.36 13.83
CA LYS A 36 -7.60 -14.82 12.53
C LYS A 36 -6.40 -13.87 12.65
N ALA A 37 -6.34 -13.05 13.70
CA ALA A 37 -5.21 -12.18 13.96
C ALA A 37 -3.93 -13.00 14.27
N LEU A 38 -4.05 -14.06 15.07
CA LEU A 38 -2.94 -14.96 15.36
C LEU A 38 -2.46 -15.71 14.11
N GLU A 39 -3.37 -16.23 13.29
CA GLU A 39 -3.01 -16.83 12.00
C GLU A 39 -2.29 -15.83 11.09
N ASN A 40 -2.75 -14.57 11.03
CA ASN A 40 -2.13 -13.50 10.22
C ASN A 40 -0.73 -13.15 10.75
N ALA A 41 -0.52 -13.08 12.08
CA ALA A 41 0.77 -12.82 12.69
C ALA A 41 1.78 -13.95 12.38
N ASN A 42 1.36 -15.20 12.48
CA ASN A 42 2.19 -16.35 12.11
C ASN A 42 2.59 -16.33 10.63
N ASP A 43 1.64 -15.99 9.76
CA ASP A 43 1.91 -15.87 8.33
C ASP A 43 2.81 -14.67 8.01
N LEU A 44 2.78 -13.60 8.80
CA LEU A 44 3.72 -12.48 8.64
C LEU A 44 5.16 -12.94 8.78
N LEU A 45 5.48 -13.72 9.82
CA LEU A 45 6.82 -14.28 9.99
C LEU A 45 7.22 -15.18 8.81
N THR A 46 6.26 -15.96 8.29
CA THR A 46 6.47 -16.79 7.10
C THR A 46 6.80 -15.94 5.88
N TYR A 47 6.14 -14.78 5.70
CA TYR A 47 6.46 -13.83 4.64
C TYR A 47 7.86 -13.26 4.78
N LEU A 48 8.24 -12.83 5.99
CA LEU A 48 9.55 -12.23 6.24
C LEU A 48 10.68 -13.20 5.91
N LYS A 49 10.57 -14.45 6.36
CA LYS A 49 11.54 -15.51 6.04
C LYS A 49 11.62 -15.80 4.54
N TRP A 50 10.48 -15.89 3.88
CA TRP A 50 10.43 -16.08 2.42
C TRP A 50 11.01 -14.89 1.67
N ASN A 51 10.72 -13.67 2.10
CA ASN A 51 11.25 -12.44 1.51
C ASN A 51 12.77 -12.39 1.63
N GLU A 52 13.33 -12.75 2.80
CA GLU A 52 14.77 -12.82 3.02
C GLU A 52 15.45 -13.79 2.04
N GLU A 53 14.90 -15.00 1.88
CA GLU A 53 15.40 -16.01 0.94
C GLU A 53 15.42 -15.51 -0.52
N HIS A 54 14.60 -14.51 -0.86
CA HIS A 54 14.44 -13.97 -2.22
C HIS A 54 15.02 -12.56 -2.40
N GLY A 55 15.64 -11.98 -1.37
CA GLY A 55 16.24 -10.64 -1.42
C GLY A 55 15.22 -9.50 -1.46
N ILE A 56 14.04 -9.68 -0.86
CA ILE A 56 12.99 -8.67 -0.73
C ILE A 56 13.07 -8.07 0.67
N THR A 57 13.63 -6.88 0.81
CA THR A 57 13.84 -6.21 2.11
C THR A 57 12.78 -5.18 2.47
N LEU A 58 11.91 -4.79 1.54
CA LEU A 58 10.78 -3.90 1.81
C LEU A 58 9.45 -4.67 1.70
N PHE A 59 8.66 -4.66 2.78
CA PHE A 59 7.39 -5.35 2.80
C PHE A 59 6.25 -4.50 3.35
N ARG A 60 5.13 -4.43 2.60
CA ARG A 60 3.90 -3.79 3.03
C ARG A 60 3.00 -4.80 3.76
N VAL A 61 2.97 -4.71 5.09
CA VAL A 61 2.08 -5.51 5.95
C VAL A 61 0.62 -5.22 5.59
N GLY A 62 -0.19 -6.27 5.50
CA GLY A 62 -1.60 -6.13 5.17
C GLY A 62 -2.36 -5.29 6.22
N SER A 63 -3.21 -4.38 5.74
CA SER A 63 -4.05 -3.53 6.59
C SER A 63 -5.06 -4.30 7.46
N GLU A 64 -5.33 -5.55 7.11
CA GLU A 64 -6.25 -6.45 7.83
C GLU A 64 -5.50 -7.45 8.74
N LEU A 65 -4.28 -7.13 9.19
CA LEU A 65 -3.55 -8.00 10.14
C LEU A 65 -4.40 -8.28 11.38
N PHE A 66 -5.05 -7.23 11.89
CA PHE A 66 -6.11 -7.31 12.89
C PHE A 66 -7.46 -7.04 12.20
N PRO A 67 -8.23 -8.08 11.85
CA PRO A 67 -9.50 -7.90 11.14
C PRO A 67 -10.50 -7.07 11.97
N TRP A 68 -11.17 -6.10 11.33
CA TRP A 68 -12.17 -5.25 12.00
C TRP A 68 -11.65 -4.47 13.21
N HIS A 69 -10.36 -4.10 13.22
CA HIS A 69 -9.66 -3.47 14.35
C HIS A 69 -10.27 -2.15 14.86
N ASP A 70 -11.15 -1.52 14.08
CA ASP A 70 -11.91 -0.33 14.48
C ASP A 70 -13.12 -0.63 15.40
N HIS A 71 -13.41 -1.92 15.65
CA HIS A 71 -14.57 -2.36 16.44
C HIS A 71 -14.25 -2.85 17.85
N TYR A 72 -12.96 -2.99 18.22
CA TYR A 72 -12.50 -3.49 19.50
C TYR A 72 -11.15 -2.87 19.87
N LYS A 73 -10.73 -3.02 21.10
CA LYS A 73 -9.34 -2.72 21.49
C LYS A 73 -8.49 -3.96 21.29
N LEU A 74 -7.23 -3.83 20.85
CA LEU A 74 -6.40 -5.00 20.56
C LEU A 74 -6.23 -5.89 21.79
N HIS A 75 -6.10 -5.29 22.97
CA HIS A 75 -5.97 -6.03 24.24
C HIS A 75 -7.26 -6.74 24.71
N ASP A 76 -8.41 -6.51 24.05
CA ASP A 76 -9.63 -7.28 24.31
C ASP A 76 -9.63 -8.66 23.61
N LEU A 77 -8.68 -8.89 22.69
CA LEU A 77 -8.56 -10.18 21.99
C LEU A 77 -8.15 -11.28 23.00
N PRO A 78 -8.85 -12.43 23.02
CA PRO A 78 -8.50 -13.53 23.95
C PRO A 78 -7.05 -14.01 23.85
N ASP A 79 -6.45 -14.00 22.66
CA ASP A 79 -5.07 -14.43 22.42
C ASP A 79 -4.09 -13.26 22.32
N TYR A 80 -4.42 -12.09 22.89
CA TYR A 80 -3.64 -10.86 22.74
C TYR A 80 -2.16 -11.03 23.09
N ASP A 81 -1.84 -11.70 24.20
CA ASP A 81 -0.45 -11.88 24.64
C ASP A 81 0.33 -12.73 23.62
N THR A 82 -0.26 -13.84 23.15
CA THR A 82 0.36 -14.71 22.13
C THR A 82 0.53 -13.98 20.79
N ILE A 83 -0.45 -13.15 20.39
CA ILE A 83 -0.36 -12.33 19.18
C ILE A 83 0.75 -11.30 19.34
N SER A 84 0.84 -10.64 20.49
CA SER A 84 1.86 -9.63 20.79
C SER A 84 3.28 -10.22 20.75
N GLU A 85 3.50 -11.37 21.39
CA GLU A 85 4.76 -12.12 21.33
C GLU A 85 5.14 -12.47 19.89
N LYS A 86 4.18 -12.94 19.09
CA LYS A 86 4.42 -13.28 17.68
C LYS A 86 4.75 -12.04 16.84
N LEU A 87 4.09 -10.92 17.07
CA LEU A 87 4.40 -9.67 16.36
C LEU A 87 5.77 -9.12 16.77
N PHE A 88 6.13 -9.23 18.06
CA PHE A 88 7.46 -8.87 18.51
C PHE A 88 8.54 -9.71 17.81
N GLU A 89 8.36 -11.04 17.73
CA GLU A 89 9.24 -11.95 16.98
C GLU A 89 9.35 -11.52 15.50
N CYS A 90 8.24 -11.13 14.86
CA CYS A 90 8.26 -10.62 13.48
C CYS A 90 9.11 -9.35 13.37
N GLY A 91 8.95 -8.42 14.31
CA GLY A 91 9.72 -7.17 14.34
C GLY A 91 11.21 -7.39 14.61
N GLU A 92 11.57 -8.30 15.52
CA GLU A 92 12.97 -8.69 15.76
C GLU A 92 13.57 -9.29 14.50
N TYR A 93 12.93 -10.28 13.89
CA TYR A 93 13.39 -10.88 12.64
C TYR A 93 13.61 -9.83 11.54
N ALA A 94 12.64 -8.94 11.37
CA ALA A 94 12.73 -7.89 10.35
C ALA A 94 13.92 -6.94 10.58
N ARG A 95 14.16 -6.53 11.85
CA ARG A 95 15.31 -5.66 12.19
C ARG A 95 16.66 -6.37 12.02
N GLU A 96 16.76 -7.63 12.46
CA GLU A 96 17.99 -8.43 12.35
C GLU A 96 18.40 -8.67 10.88
N HIS A 97 17.42 -8.75 9.97
CA HIS A 97 17.65 -9.00 8.54
C HIS A 97 17.51 -7.72 7.67
N GLY A 98 17.43 -6.54 8.29
CA GLY A 98 17.36 -5.28 7.56
C GLY A 98 16.08 -5.08 6.73
N HIS A 99 14.97 -5.68 7.13
CA HIS A 99 13.69 -5.49 6.46
C HIS A 99 13.01 -4.21 6.92
N ARG A 100 12.56 -3.40 5.97
CA ARG A 100 11.68 -2.26 6.21
C ARG A 100 10.22 -2.70 6.11
N LEU A 101 9.46 -2.54 7.20
CA LEU A 101 8.03 -2.85 7.23
C LEU A 101 7.21 -1.56 7.16
N THR A 102 6.20 -1.56 6.30
CA THR A 102 5.27 -0.44 6.10
C THR A 102 3.84 -0.97 6.13
N THR A 103 2.85 -0.08 6.23
CA THR A 103 1.44 -0.44 6.02
C THR A 103 0.70 0.63 5.23
N HIS A 104 -0.41 0.24 4.61
CA HIS A 104 -1.26 1.15 3.87
C HIS A 104 -2.73 0.86 4.24
N PRO A 105 -3.29 1.61 5.21
CA PRO A 105 -4.69 1.52 5.57
C PRO A 105 -5.62 1.69 4.37
N GLY A 106 -6.78 1.06 4.43
CA GLY A 106 -7.79 1.19 3.37
C GLY A 106 -8.31 2.64 3.22
N PRO A 107 -9.02 2.97 2.12
CA PRO A 107 -9.41 4.35 1.77
C PRO A 107 -10.48 4.95 2.69
N PHE A 108 -10.84 4.27 3.76
CA PHE A 108 -11.87 4.71 4.70
C PHE A 108 -11.32 5.60 5.84
N HIS A 109 -10.00 5.78 5.94
CA HIS A 109 -9.34 6.61 6.94
C HIS A 109 -9.26 8.07 6.45
N VAL A 110 -10.29 8.85 6.70
CA VAL A 110 -10.52 10.19 6.14
C VAL A 110 -10.54 11.25 7.22
N LEU A 111 -9.37 11.71 7.67
CA LEU A 111 -9.25 12.76 8.70
C LEU A 111 -9.83 14.12 8.25
N GLY A 112 -9.90 14.39 6.94
CA GLY A 112 -10.47 15.61 6.37
C GLY A 112 -12.01 15.60 6.21
N SER A 113 -12.68 14.52 6.62
CA SER A 113 -14.14 14.39 6.49
C SER A 113 -14.89 15.51 7.23
N PRO A 114 -15.97 16.05 6.64
CA PRO A 114 -16.88 16.95 7.37
C PRO A 114 -17.80 16.23 8.36
N ARG A 115 -17.80 14.89 8.40
CA ARG A 115 -18.63 14.07 9.29
C ARG A 115 -17.80 13.54 10.45
N ASP A 116 -18.16 13.92 11.67
CA ASP A 116 -17.42 13.56 12.88
C ASP A 116 -17.31 12.04 13.09
N GLU A 117 -18.37 11.27 12.81
CA GLU A 117 -18.34 9.81 12.96
C GLU A 117 -17.33 9.12 12.03
N VAL A 118 -17.04 9.72 10.86
CA VAL A 118 -16.00 9.21 9.93
C VAL A 118 -14.63 9.54 10.47
N VAL A 119 -14.46 10.74 11.03
CA VAL A 119 -13.20 11.18 11.64
C VAL A 119 -12.85 10.30 12.85
N GLU A 120 -13.80 10.07 13.76
CA GLU A 120 -13.57 9.23 14.96
C GLU A 120 -13.14 7.82 14.58
N LYS A 121 -13.81 7.19 13.62
CA LYS A 121 -13.41 5.86 13.10
C LYS A 121 -12.03 5.89 12.46
N SER A 122 -11.72 6.97 11.73
CA SER A 122 -10.40 7.13 11.10
C SER A 122 -9.27 7.22 12.12
N LEU A 123 -9.49 7.99 13.19
CA LEU A 123 -8.54 8.12 14.29
C LEU A 123 -8.29 6.75 14.94
N ILE A 124 -9.35 6.04 15.31
CA ILE A 124 -9.24 4.70 15.90
C ILE A 124 -8.46 3.76 14.98
N GLY A 125 -8.81 3.70 13.69
CA GLY A 125 -8.14 2.82 12.75
C GLY A 125 -6.66 3.14 12.57
N LEU A 126 -6.28 4.42 12.49
CA LEU A 126 -4.88 4.83 12.37
C LEU A 126 -4.08 4.52 13.64
N GLU A 127 -4.65 4.72 14.83
CA GLU A 127 -4.02 4.32 16.09
C GLU A 127 -3.78 2.80 16.15
N ARG A 128 -4.71 1.96 15.64
CA ARG A 128 -4.51 0.50 15.58
C ARG A 128 -3.36 0.10 14.65
N HIS A 129 -3.17 0.80 13.54
CA HIS A 129 -2.02 0.57 12.67
C HIS A 129 -0.70 0.99 13.35
N SER A 130 -0.71 2.04 14.14
CA SER A 130 0.46 2.44 14.94
C SER A 130 0.75 1.43 16.06
N GLU A 131 -0.27 1.02 16.82
CA GLU A 131 -0.18 0.00 17.87
C GLU A 131 0.40 -1.33 17.35
N MET A 132 0.07 -1.71 16.10
CA MET A 132 0.66 -2.88 15.46
C MET A 132 2.20 -2.78 15.38
N PHE A 133 2.76 -1.63 15.01
CA PHE A 133 4.20 -1.42 14.96
C PHE A 133 4.82 -1.30 16.36
N ASP A 134 4.10 -0.74 17.33
CA ASP A 134 4.52 -0.71 18.73
C ASP A 134 4.65 -2.14 19.28
N LEU A 135 3.68 -3.03 18.98
CA LEU A 135 3.73 -4.46 19.34
C LEU A 135 4.89 -5.20 18.65
N MET A 136 5.31 -4.78 17.47
CA MET A 136 6.50 -5.29 16.78
C MET A 136 7.82 -4.76 17.39
N GLY A 137 7.76 -3.89 18.40
CA GLY A 137 8.94 -3.32 19.06
C GLY A 137 9.67 -2.25 18.25
N TYR A 138 8.99 -1.57 17.33
CA TYR A 138 9.58 -0.46 16.57
C TYR A 138 9.45 0.86 17.33
N THR A 139 10.56 1.60 17.40
CA THR A 139 10.50 3.01 17.80
C THR A 139 9.71 3.82 16.75
N PRO A 140 8.78 4.71 17.18
CA PRO A 140 8.01 5.53 16.26
C PRO A 140 8.88 6.34 15.32
N SER A 141 8.77 6.09 14.02
CA SER A 141 9.50 6.80 12.98
C SER A 141 8.85 6.56 11.61
N PHE A 142 9.17 7.40 10.63
CA PHE A 142 8.71 7.25 9.24
C PHE A 142 9.35 6.05 8.51
N GLU A 143 10.32 5.37 9.10
CA GLU A 143 10.81 4.08 8.59
C GLU A 143 9.68 3.06 8.50
N ASN A 144 8.83 3.00 9.52
CA ASN A 144 7.66 2.14 9.56
C ASN A 144 6.39 2.92 9.21
N LYS A 145 6.35 3.46 8.00
CA LYS A 145 5.28 4.36 7.56
C LYS A 145 3.90 3.71 7.56
N ILE A 146 2.93 4.50 8.01
CA ILE A 146 1.49 4.30 7.80
C ILE A 146 1.11 5.22 6.64
N ASN A 147 0.97 4.69 5.44
CA ASN A 147 0.75 5.46 4.23
C ASN A 147 -0.74 5.67 3.98
N ILE A 148 -1.19 6.91 3.82
CA ILE A 148 -2.59 7.20 3.51
C ILE A 148 -2.75 8.33 2.47
N HIS A 149 -3.90 8.33 1.81
CA HIS A 149 -4.38 9.48 1.05
C HIS A 149 -5.18 10.45 1.94
N VAL A 150 -5.28 11.71 1.53
CA VAL A 150 -6.23 12.65 2.17
C VAL A 150 -7.68 12.21 1.93
N ALA A 151 -7.91 11.49 0.84
CA ALA A 151 -9.12 10.73 0.49
C ALA A 151 -10.40 11.55 0.24
N GLY A 152 -10.30 12.84 -0.04
CA GLY A 152 -11.44 13.64 -0.45
C GLY A 152 -11.16 15.14 -0.35
N ALA A 153 -11.61 15.90 -1.34
CA ALA A 153 -11.50 17.36 -1.34
C ALA A 153 -12.81 18.07 -0.93
N TYR A 154 -13.93 17.37 -0.96
CA TYR A 154 -15.26 17.88 -0.58
C TYR A 154 -15.59 19.24 -1.21
N GLY A 155 -15.15 19.47 -2.45
CA GLY A 155 -15.34 20.74 -3.18
C GLY A 155 -14.38 21.87 -2.79
N ASP A 156 -13.62 21.72 -1.69
CA ASP A 156 -12.65 22.72 -1.20
C ASP A 156 -11.45 22.01 -0.56
N ARG A 157 -10.34 21.93 -1.33
CA ARG A 157 -9.09 21.30 -0.87
C ARG A 157 -8.49 21.95 0.36
N GLU A 158 -8.50 23.29 0.41
CA GLU A 158 -7.88 24.02 1.52
C GLU A 158 -8.67 23.82 2.82
N ALA A 159 -9.99 23.95 2.78
CA ALA A 159 -10.81 23.72 3.95
C ALA A 159 -10.70 22.27 4.43
N THR A 160 -10.56 21.30 3.50
CA THR A 160 -10.36 19.90 3.83
C THR A 160 -8.98 19.66 4.43
N ALA A 161 -7.92 20.24 3.89
CA ALA A 161 -6.57 20.16 4.46
C ALA A 161 -6.51 20.73 5.88
N ARG A 162 -7.16 21.88 6.13
CA ARG A 162 -7.27 22.46 7.49
C ARG A 162 -7.99 21.52 8.47
N ARG A 163 -9.09 20.87 8.06
CA ARG A 163 -9.78 19.85 8.89
C ARG A 163 -8.89 18.65 9.13
N TRP A 164 -8.17 18.18 8.10
CA TRP A 164 -7.25 17.05 8.17
C TRP A 164 -6.14 17.33 9.21
N ILE A 165 -5.46 18.49 9.12
CA ILE A 165 -4.43 18.92 10.06
C ILE A 165 -5.00 19.00 11.49
N LYS A 166 -6.19 19.63 11.67
CA LYS A 166 -6.85 19.71 12.99
C LYS A 166 -7.06 18.33 13.60
N ASN A 167 -7.48 17.35 12.82
CA ASN A 167 -7.72 15.99 13.30
C ASN A 167 -6.42 15.18 13.46
N TRP A 168 -5.39 15.44 12.64
CA TRP A 168 -4.07 14.87 12.82
C TRP A 168 -3.46 15.19 14.20
N HIS A 169 -3.67 16.41 14.71
CA HIS A 169 -3.23 16.79 16.06
C HIS A 169 -3.86 15.97 17.18
N ARG A 170 -4.93 15.23 16.91
CA ARG A 170 -5.62 14.35 17.88
C ARG A 170 -5.01 12.95 17.94
N LEU A 171 -4.14 12.60 17.01
CA LEU A 171 -3.42 11.33 17.00
C LEU A 171 -2.32 11.33 18.06
N SER A 172 -1.94 10.12 18.53
CA SER A 172 -0.77 9.92 19.39
C SER A 172 0.53 10.32 18.69
N GLU A 173 1.57 10.59 19.44
CA GLU A 173 2.89 10.86 18.89
C GLU A 173 3.43 9.65 18.10
N SER A 174 3.15 8.43 18.57
CA SER A 174 3.50 7.19 17.88
C SER A 174 2.88 7.13 16.48
N CYS A 175 1.58 7.46 16.35
CA CYS A 175 0.88 7.46 15.07
C CYS A 175 1.36 8.59 14.16
N LYS A 176 1.51 9.82 14.69
CA LYS A 176 2.00 10.99 13.94
C LYS A 176 3.37 10.75 13.32
N SER A 177 4.29 10.16 14.09
CA SER A 177 5.67 9.87 13.65
C SER A 177 5.77 8.78 12.59
N ARG A 178 4.67 8.13 12.25
CA ARG A 178 4.58 7.09 11.21
C ARG A 178 3.69 7.48 10.03
N LEU A 179 2.82 8.48 10.20
CA LEU A 179 1.80 8.82 9.22
C LEU A 179 2.42 9.59 8.04
N VAL A 180 2.28 9.04 6.84
CA VAL A 180 2.82 9.57 5.59
C VAL A 180 1.69 9.77 4.58
N LEU A 181 1.77 10.84 3.81
CA LEU A 181 0.78 11.20 2.80
C LEU A 181 1.19 10.69 1.42
N GLU A 182 0.22 10.30 0.61
CA GLU A 182 0.43 9.88 -0.78
C GLU A 182 -0.39 10.74 -1.74
N ASN A 183 0.18 11.11 -2.89
CA ASN A 183 -0.56 11.81 -3.94
C ASN A 183 -1.65 10.91 -4.54
N ASP A 184 -2.74 11.54 -4.97
CA ASP A 184 -3.94 10.85 -5.46
C ASP A 184 -3.93 10.62 -6.99
N ASP A 185 -4.78 9.67 -7.44
CA ASP A 185 -4.99 9.27 -8.83
C ASP A 185 -6.09 10.06 -9.57
N LYS A 186 -6.49 11.24 -9.05
CA LYS A 186 -7.55 12.07 -9.62
C LYS A 186 -7.20 13.54 -9.54
N ALA A 187 -7.35 14.27 -10.65
CA ALA A 187 -7.06 15.70 -10.73
C ALA A 187 -7.87 16.56 -9.72
N SER A 188 -9.05 16.08 -9.28
CA SER A 188 -9.86 16.75 -8.26
C SER A 188 -9.34 16.57 -6.82
N MET A 189 -8.36 15.70 -6.60
CA MET A 189 -7.79 15.34 -5.29
C MET A 189 -6.45 16.05 -5.06
N TYR A 190 -5.51 15.42 -4.37
CA TYR A 190 -4.25 16.04 -3.93
C TYR A 190 -3.05 15.51 -4.73
N SER A 191 -2.42 16.39 -5.52
CA SER A 191 -1.10 16.16 -6.10
C SER A 191 -0.01 16.33 -5.03
N VAL A 192 1.24 15.98 -5.35
CA VAL A 192 2.39 16.27 -4.48
C VAL A 192 2.45 17.74 -4.09
N ARG A 193 2.28 18.68 -5.05
CA ARG A 193 2.22 20.12 -4.77
C ARG A 193 1.16 20.48 -3.74
N HIS A 194 -0.07 19.96 -3.91
CA HIS A 194 -1.15 20.23 -2.95
C HIS A 194 -0.84 19.67 -1.55
N LEU A 195 -0.28 18.47 -1.45
CA LEU A 195 0.14 17.88 -0.18
C LEU A 195 1.24 18.70 0.48
N TYR A 196 2.22 19.14 -0.30
CA TYR A 196 3.33 19.95 0.18
C TYR A 196 2.85 21.30 0.71
N GLU A 197 2.08 22.04 -0.10
CA GLU A 197 1.65 23.41 0.22
C GLU A 197 0.57 23.48 1.30
N LEU A 198 -0.37 22.54 1.30
CA LEU A 198 -1.57 22.60 2.14
C LEU A 198 -1.46 21.79 3.44
N ILE A 199 -0.53 20.82 3.52
CA ILE A 199 -0.41 19.94 4.69
C ILE A 199 1.03 19.89 5.20
N HIS A 200 1.99 19.42 4.40
CA HIS A 200 3.38 19.21 4.81
C HIS A 200 3.98 20.45 5.48
N LYS A 201 3.83 21.63 4.91
CA LYS A 201 4.35 22.90 5.48
C LYS A 201 3.86 23.23 6.90
N TYR A 202 2.86 22.53 7.39
CA TYR A 202 2.24 22.77 8.73
C TYR A 202 2.55 21.68 9.73
N ILE A 203 2.92 20.48 9.28
CA ILE A 203 3.06 19.31 10.17
C ILE A 203 4.29 18.45 9.86
N ASP A 204 5.07 18.81 8.85
CA ASP A 204 6.33 18.17 8.42
C ASP A 204 6.23 16.67 8.07
N ASN A 205 5.02 16.13 7.79
CA ASN A 205 4.86 14.73 7.42
C ASN A 205 5.43 14.46 6.02
N PRO A 206 6.18 13.35 5.81
CA PRO A 206 6.69 12.99 4.50
C PRO A 206 5.59 12.69 3.48
N ILE A 207 5.96 12.86 2.20
CA ILE A 207 5.08 12.58 1.06
C ILE A 207 5.63 11.37 0.28
N THR A 208 4.86 10.28 0.25
CA THR A 208 5.11 9.17 -0.67
C THR A 208 4.75 9.62 -2.07
N PHE A 209 5.71 9.54 -3.00
CA PHE A 209 5.48 9.78 -4.40
C PHE A 209 4.99 8.49 -5.08
N ASP A 210 3.74 8.48 -5.55
CA ASP A 210 3.26 7.45 -6.46
C ASP A 210 3.37 7.96 -7.90
N TYR A 211 4.21 7.28 -8.71
CA TYR A 211 4.48 7.64 -10.10
C TYR A 211 3.24 7.57 -10.97
N ARG A 212 2.42 6.54 -10.78
CA ARG A 212 1.24 6.35 -11.59
C ARG A 212 0.14 7.34 -11.23
N HIS A 213 -0.08 7.58 -9.95
CA HIS A 213 -1.04 8.60 -9.49
C HIS A 213 -0.68 9.99 -10.03
N HIS A 214 0.61 10.30 -10.07
CA HIS A 214 1.10 11.55 -10.64
C HIS A 214 0.64 11.75 -12.09
N THR A 215 0.54 10.71 -12.90
CA THR A 215 0.06 10.84 -14.29
C THR A 215 -1.37 11.35 -14.41
N PHE A 216 -2.18 11.24 -13.34
CA PHE A 216 -3.58 11.70 -13.30
C PHE A 216 -3.77 12.97 -12.48
N CYS A 217 -2.84 13.28 -11.58
CA CYS A 217 -2.92 14.42 -10.66
C CYS A 217 -1.56 15.09 -10.52
N THR A 218 -1.10 15.78 -11.58
CA THR A 218 0.25 16.35 -11.66
C THR A 218 0.43 17.58 -10.77
N GLY A 219 -0.62 18.39 -10.54
CA GLY A 219 -0.51 19.68 -9.86
C GLY A 219 0.40 20.66 -10.58
N ASP A 220 0.43 20.60 -11.92
CA ASP A 220 1.29 21.40 -12.81
C ASP A 220 2.80 21.22 -12.55
N LEU A 221 3.20 20.04 -12.05
CA LEU A 221 4.61 19.64 -11.92
C LEU A 221 4.93 18.56 -12.97
N SER A 222 6.15 18.56 -13.48
CA SER A 222 6.72 17.40 -14.15
C SER A 222 6.92 16.26 -13.15
N GLU A 223 7.10 15.04 -13.64
CA GLU A 223 7.36 13.87 -12.78
C GLU A 223 8.63 14.09 -11.93
N GLN A 224 9.68 14.63 -12.52
CA GLN A 224 10.94 14.92 -11.83
C GLN A 224 10.77 15.97 -10.72
N GLU A 225 10.08 17.07 -10.99
CA GLU A 225 9.82 18.11 -9.98
C GLU A 225 8.99 17.55 -8.82
N ALA A 226 7.94 16.77 -9.10
CA ALA A 226 7.13 16.16 -8.07
C ALA A 226 7.90 15.12 -7.25
N PHE A 227 8.75 14.31 -7.91
CA PHE A 227 9.62 13.35 -7.24
C PHE A 227 10.58 14.03 -6.26
N PHE A 228 11.28 15.08 -6.67
CA PHE A 228 12.21 15.79 -5.78
C PHE A 228 11.51 16.61 -4.70
N MET A 229 10.35 17.20 -4.99
CA MET A 229 9.52 17.86 -3.97
C MET A 229 9.09 16.88 -2.88
N ALA A 230 8.67 15.67 -3.27
CA ALA A 230 8.36 14.62 -2.31
C ALA A 230 9.61 14.15 -1.54
N ARG A 231 10.76 13.99 -2.22
CA ARG A 231 12.02 13.57 -1.60
C ARG A 231 12.48 14.51 -0.50
N GLU A 232 12.42 15.80 -0.73
CA GLU A 232 12.78 16.82 0.27
C GLU A 232 12.09 16.58 1.61
N THR A 233 10.82 16.14 1.57
CA THR A 233 10.04 15.86 2.78
C THR A 233 10.53 14.65 3.59
N TRP A 234 11.30 13.75 2.98
CA TRP A 234 11.94 12.60 3.65
C TRP A 234 13.33 12.94 4.16
N ASP A 235 14.09 13.68 3.35
CA ASP A 235 15.48 14.07 3.67
C ASP A 235 15.55 14.88 4.97
N MET A 236 14.52 15.70 5.25
CA MET A 236 14.38 16.44 6.51
C MET A 236 14.42 15.55 7.77
N HIS A 237 13.98 14.32 7.65
CA HIS A 237 13.90 13.34 8.75
C HIS A 237 15.05 12.33 8.74
N GLY A 238 15.97 12.42 7.76
CA GLY A 238 17.07 11.46 7.61
C GLY A 238 16.59 10.04 7.30
N VAL A 239 15.40 9.89 6.70
CA VAL A 239 14.77 8.61 6.36
C VAL A 239 14.77 8.42 4.84
N THR A 240 15.14 7.24 4.38
CA THR A 240 15.11 6.91 2.95
C THR A 240 13.71 7.10 2.38
N GLN A 241 13.62 7.87 1.28
CA GLN A 241 12.35 8.06 0.57
C GLN A 241 11.75 6.72 0.17
N CYS A 242 10.46 6.57 0.44
CA CYS A 242 9.70 5.41 0.01
C CYS A 242 8.62 5.84 -1.00
N THR A 243 8.70 5.31 -2.21
CA THR A 243 7.79 5.61 -3.33
C THR A 243 6.88 4.42 -3.63
N HIS A 244 5.81 4.68 -4.40
CA HIS A 244 4.97 3.63 -4.97
C HIS A 244 5.10 3.63 -6.50
N TYR A 245 5.20 2.45 -7.07
CA TYR A 245 5.32 2.25 -8.51
C TYR A 245 4.38 1.18 -9.01
N SER A 246 3.66 1.48 -10.07
CA SER A 246 2.82 0.53 -10.78
C SER A 246 2.70 0.90 -12.26
N GLU A 247 2.29 -0.07 -13.08
CA GLU A 247 2.05 0.16 -14.51
C GLU A 247 0.57 0.07 -14.86
N SER A 248 0.22 0.48 -16.07
CA SER A 248 -1.16 0.51 -16.54
C SER A 248 -1.67 -0.86 -16.92
N ARG A 249 -2.69 -1.36 -16.22
CA ARG A 249 -3.40 -2.58 -16.64
C ARG A 249 -4.03 -2.42 -18.02
N ARG A 250 -4.50 -1.22 -18.34
CA ARG A 250 -5.11 -0.97 -19.65
C ARG A 250 -4.08 -1.09 -20.77
N GLN A 251 -2.86 -0.54 -20.59
CA GLN A 251 -1.77 -0.72 -21.56
C GLN A 251 -1.33 -2.17 -21.67
N GLU A 252 -1.13 -2.86 -20.54
CA GLU A 252 -0.79 -4.29 -20.50
C GLU A 252 -1.82 -5.13 -21.30
N LYS A 253 -3.11 -4.93 -21.05
CA LYS A 253 -4.17 -5.69 -21.72
C LYS A 253 -4.38 -5.25 -23.17
N LYS A 254 -4.14 -3.97 -23.51
CA LYS A 254 -4.16 -3.48 -24.88
C LYS A 254 -3.16 -4.23 -25.76
N LEU A 255 -1.92 -4.35 -25.31
CA LEU A 255 -0.88 -5.10 -26.03
C LEU A 255 -1.26 -6.56 -26.27
N LEU A 256 -1.92 -7.19 -25.29
CA LEU A 256 -2.39 -8.58 -25.43
C LEU A 256 -3.53 -8.67 -26.45
N ILE A 257 -4.49 -7.76 -26.41
CA ILE A 257 -5.62 -7.70 -27.35
C ILE A 257 -5.12 -7.46 -28.79
N GLU A 258 -4.20 -6.51 -28.97
CA GLU A 258 -3.61 -6.22 -30.29
C GLU A 258 -2.90 -7.47 -30.85
N LYS A 259 -2.05 -8.16 -30.07
CA LYS A 259 -1.42 -9.41 -30.47
C LYS A 259 -2.42 -10.52 -30.83
N MET A 260 -3.53 -10.61 -30.09
CA MET A 260 -4.59 -11.58 -30.39
C MET A 260 -5.28 -11.24 -31.71
N PHE A 261 -5.59 -9.98 -31.96
CA PHE A 261 -6.21 -9.53 -33.21
C PHE A 261 -5.33 -9.80 -34.40
N ASP A 262 -4.03 -9.43 -34.32
CA ASP A 262 -3.05 -9.65 -35.39
C ASP A 262 -2.87 -11.15 -35.66
N HIS A 263 -2.69 -11.96 -34.63
CA HIS A 263 -2.44 -13.41 -34.77
C HIS A 263 -3.59 -14.16 -35.45
N HIS A 264 -4.83 -13.75 -35.15
CA HIS A 264 -6.04 -14.38 -35.67
C HIS A 264 -6.68 -13.64 -36.83
N ASN A 265 -6.06 -12.54 -37.29
CA ASN A 265 -6.58 -11.66 -38.33
C ASN A 265 -8.03 -11.18 -38.04
N ILE A 266 -8.29 -10.82 -36.78
CA ILE A 266 -9.59 -10.35 -36.28
C ILE A 266 -9.62 -8.81 -36.35
N SER A 267 -10.74 -8.24 -36.79
CA SER A 267 -11.01 -6.81 -36.70
C SER A 267 -12.19 -6.54 -35.76
N LEU A 268 -12.38 -5.28 -35.38
CA LEU A 268 -13.55 -4.89 -34.58
C LEU A 268 -14.86 -5.16 -35.28
N ASP A 269 -14.87 -5.13 -36.62
CA ASP A 269 -16.08 -5.40 -37.45
C ASP A 269 -16.42 -6.90 -37.44
N THR A 270 -15.43 -7.77 -37.34
CA THR A 270 -15.59 -9.23 -37.39
C THR A 270 -15.54 -9.90 -36.01
N ILE A 271 -15.26 -9.15 -34.93
CA ILE A 271 -15.08 -9.71 -33.58
C ILE A 271 -16.32 -10.48 -33.07
N HIS A 272 -17.51 -10.14 -33.56
CA HIS A 272 -18.77 -10.80 -33.21
C HIS A 272 -18.81 -12.27 -33.66
N GLU A 273 -18.00 -12.64 -34.65
CA GLU A 273 -17.83 -14.03 -35.11
C GLU A 273 -16.96 -14.87 -34.15
N TRP A 274 -16.31 -14.18 -33.19
CA TRP A 274 -15.37 -14.75 -32.24
C TRP A 274 -15.80 -14.50 -30.77
N PRO A 275 -16.81 -15.23 -30.24
CA PRO A 275 -17.42 -14.89 -28.95
C PRO A 275 -16.45 -14.77 -27.77
N THR A 276 -15.38 -15.59 -27.75
CA THR A 276 -14.36 -15.55 -26.70
C THR A 276 -13.56 -14.23 -26.77
N PHE A 277 -13.09 -13.85 -27.93
CA PHE A 277 -12.34 -12.60 -28.13
C PHE A 277 -13.22 -11.37 -27.95
N GLU A 278 -14.46 -11.41 -28.38
CA GLU A 278 -15.44 -10.35 -28.12
C GLU A 278 -15.66 -10.13 -26.63
N LYS A 279 -15.75 -11.21 -25.85
CA LYS A 279 -15.84 -11.14 -24.38
C LYS A 279 -14.59 -10.51 -23.77
N GLU A 280 -13.38 -10.93 -24.19
CA GLU A 280 -12.13 -10.35 -23.70
C GLU A 280 -12.00 -8.88 -24.06
N TYR A 281 -12.35 -8.49 -25.28
CA TYR A 281 -12.37 -7.09 -25.68
C TYR A 281 -13.38 -6.25 -24.88
N LYS A 282 -14.59 -6.76 -24.64
CA LYS A 282 -15.59 -6.11 -23.77
C LYS A 282 -15.10 -5.95 -22.34
N ASN A 283 -14.33 -6.94 -21.82
CA ASN A 283 -13.69 -6.84 -20.50
C ASN A 283 -12.59 -5.77 -20.48
N PHE A 284 -11.75 -5.73 -21.53
CA PHE A 284 -10.73 -4.72 -21.71
C PHE A 284 -11.33 -3.29 -21.72
N CYS A 285 -12.42 -3.08 -22.46
CA CYS A 285 -13.08 -1.77 -22.52
C CYS A 285 -13.58 -1.26 -21.15
N LYS A 286 -13.80 -2.14 -20.18
CA LYS A 286 -14.24 -1.82 -18.81
C LYS A 286 -13.08 -1.50 -17.85
N ILE A 287 -11.83 -1.71 -18.27
CA ILE A 287 -10.67 -1.45 -17.41
C ILE A 287 -10.53 0.07 -17.22
N LYS A 288 -10.54 0.49 -15.96
CA LYS A 288 -10.30 1.90 -15.61
C LYS A 288 -8.84 2.29 -15.92
N GLU A 289 -8.63 3.55 -16.28
CA GLU A 289 -7.28 4.07 -16.55
C GLU A 289 -6.34 3.94 -15.35
N GLN A 290 -6.85 4.12 -14.14
CA GLN A 290 -6.09 4.04 -12.89
C GLN A 290 -5.73 2.58 -12.49
N ALA A 291 -6.32 1.57 -13.14
CA ALA A 291 -6.12 0.19 -12.73
C ALA A 291 -4.65 -0.25 -12.89
N HIS A 292 -4.10 -0.85 -11.83
CA HIS A 292 -2.74 -1.37 -11.80
C HIS A 292 -2.63 -2.67 -12.60
N ALA A 293 -1.55 -2.82 -13.36
CA ALA A 293 -1.21 -3.99 -14.15
C ALA A 293 -1.04 -5.26 -13.27
N ASP A 294 -1.09 -6.40 -13.92
CA ASP A 294 -0.78 -7.68 -13.25
C ASP A 294 0.73 -7.78 -13.00
N TYR A 295 1.56 -7.28 -13.92
CA TYR A 295 3.02 -7.24 -13.84
C TYR A 295 3.57 -5.83 -14.04
N VAL A 296 4.84 -5.63 -13.68
CA VAL A 296 5.64 -4.46 -14.03
C VAL A 296 6.80 -4.90 -14.89
N LEU A 297 7.03 -4.19 -16.00
CA LEU A 297 8.05 -4.52 -17.00
C LEU A 297 9.25 -3.56 -16.92
N ASN A 298 9.03 -2.39 -16.35
CA ASN A 298 10.03 -1.34 -16.23
C ASN A 298 10.32 -1.05 -14.76
N THR A 299 11.44 -0.38 -14.52
CA THR A 299 11.78 0.21 -13.21
C THR A 299 11.39 1.68 -13.20
N PRO A 300 11.02 2.25 -12.04
CA PRO A 300 10.79 3.68 -11.94
C PRO A 300 12.05 4.48 -12.24
N ASN A 301 11.87 5.70 -12.73
CA ASN A 301 12.98 6.61 -12.89
C ASN A 301 13.42 7.13 -11.51
N THR A 302 14.67 6.89 -11.15
CA THR A 302 15.23 7.34 -9.85
C THR A 302 15.85 8.72 -9.93
N TYR A 303 15.98 9.31 -11.12
CA TYR A 303 16.61 10.62 -11.36
C TYR A 303 18.03 10.72 -10.77
N GLY A 304 18.77 9.61 -10.74
CA GLY A 304 20.13 9.55 -10.20
C GLY A 304 20.20 9.45 -8.67
N VAL A 305 19.10 9.15 -8.01
CA VAL A 305 19.07 8.89 -6.56
C VAL A 305 19.49 7.44 -6.30
N ASP A 306 20.55 7.26 -5.51
CA ASP A 306 21.12 5.93 -5.21
C ASP A 306 20.35 5.18 -4.12
N SER A 307 19.72 5.89 -3.19
CA SER A 307 18.95 5.30 -2.09
C SER A 307 17.48 5.65 -2.23
N LEU A 308 16.69 4.67 -2.64
CA LEU A 308 15.24 4.80 -2.85
C LEU A 308 14.56 3.46 -2.56
N ASP A 309 13.56 3.49 -1.71
CA ASP A 309 12.68 2.35 -1.49
C ASP A 309 11.45 2.41 -2.41
N VAL A 310 11.12 1.32 -3.05
CA VAL A 310 10.00 1.25 -4.00
C VAL A 310 9.03 0.15 -3.62
N VAL A 311 7.81 0.53 -3.26
CA VAL A 311 6.69 -0.42 -3.13
C VAL A 311 6.09 -0.64 -4.51
N VAL A 312 6.24 -1.83 -5.06
CA VAL A 312 5.64 -2.21 -6.35
C VAL A 312 4.19 -2.64 -6.13
N GLU A 313 3.27 -1.94 -6.76
CA GLU A 313 1.84 -2.22 -6.70
C GLU A 313 1.35 -2.99 -7.94
N ALA A 314 1.70 -4.27 -8.02
CA ALA A 314 1.27 -5.18 -9.09
C ALA A 314 0.34 -6.28 -8.55
N LYS A 315 -0.61 -6.74 -9.36
CA LYS A 315 -1.55 -7.78 -8.93
C LYS A 315 -0.92 -9.15 -8.80
N ALA A 316 0.12 -9.44 -9.59
CA ALA A 316 0.91 -10.66 -9.50
C ALA A 316 1.89 -10.67 -8.31
N LYS A 317 1.99 -9.55 -7.52
CA LYS A 317 2.73 -9.45 -6.26
C LYS A 317 4.19 -9.87 -6.43
N GLU A 318 4.65 -10.89 -5.64
CA GLU A 318 6.01 -11.39 -5.70
C GLU A 318 6.42 -11.86 -7.11
N LEU A 319 5.50 -12.41 -7.90
CA LEU A 319 5.79 -12.82 -9.28
C LEU A 319 6.10 -11.62 -10.20
N ALA A 320 5.65 -10.43 -9.86
CA ALA A 320 6.00 -9.22 -10.59
C ALA A 320 7.36 -8.65 -10.15
N ILE A 321 7.81 -8.92 -8.93
CA ILE A 321 9.04 -8.37 -8.34
C ILE A 321 10.25 -9.26 -8.64
N LEU A 322 10.12 -10.59 -8.55
CA LEU A 322 11.24 -11.52 -8.72
C LEU A 322 12.03 -11.32 -10.03
N PRO A 323 11.40 -11.14 -11.21
CA PRO A 323 12.15 -10.91 -12.44
C PRO A 323 12.94 -9.59 -12.44
N ILE A 324 12.47 -8.56 -11.73
CA ILE A 324 13.16 -7.28 -11.59
C ILE A 324 14.43 -7.47 -10.74
N LEU A 325 14.31 -8.18 -9.62
CA LEU A 325 15.44 -8.45 -8.73
C LEU A 325 16.51 -9.33 -9.41
N GLU A 326 16.10 -10.31 -10.20
CA GLU A 326 17.03 -11.13 -11.00
C GLU A 326 17.81 -10.25 -11.98
N LYS A 327 17.13 -9.39 -12.72
CA LYS A 327 17.77 -8.46 -13.67
C LYS A 327 18.70 -7.46 -12.99
N GLN A 328 18.37 -6.99 -11.81
CA GLN A 328 19.26 -6.11 -11.01
C GLN A 328 20.52 -6.84 -10.56
N LYS A 329 20.40 -8.09 -10.12
CA LYS A 329 21.56 -8.90 -9.76
C LYS A 329 22.51 -9.14 -10.95
N GLU A 330 21.97 -9.39 -12.14
CA GLU A 330 22.78 -9.54 -13.36
C GLU A 330 23.59 -8.27 -13.70
N LEU A 331 23.00 -7.09 -13.51
CA LEU A 331 23.64 -5.79 -13.74
C LEU A 331 24.74 -5.45 -12.72
N LEU A 332 24.71 -6.04 -11.53
CA LEU A 332 25.72 -5.84 -10.48
C LEU A 332 26.92 -6.77 -10.61
N ILE A 333 26.85 -7.78 -11.48
CA ILE A 333 27.94 -8.77 -11.73
C ILE A 333 28.83 -8.35 -12.94
N LEU A 334 28.39 -7.34 -13.70
CA LEU A 334 29.13 -6.76 -14.84
C LEU A 334 29.92 -5.51 -14.42
#